data_44c654597218d56f19edd8d32d52052c
#
_entry.id   44c654597218d56f19edd8d32d52052c
#
_cell.length_a   1.000
_cell.length_b   1.000
_cell.length_c   1.000
_cell.angle_alpha   90.00
_cell.angle_beta   90.00
_cell.angle_gamma   90.00
#
_symmetry.space_group_name_H-M   'P 1'
#
loop_
_entity.id
_entity.type
_entity.pdbx_description
1 polymer ?
#
loop_
_entity_poly.entity_id
_entity_poly.type
_entity_poly.pdbx_seq_one_letter_code
_entity_poly.pdbx_strand_id
1 'polypeptide(L)'
;MNQYILAHDLGTSGDKATLFTTDGHLEKSVIASYPTRYQAENHVEQEPEDWYEAVCRSTRELLTGIDPAAVIGISFSGHMMGAVLLGRDGQVLRPALIWADQRAVEQRDAISAQVGDEQFYRITGTRNNPTTGLAKLLWVCENEHLRPAKLINCKDYIAYRLTGELGTDYSDASGTGAFDLNQFDWSDEILEAMGLSRAVMPELQASVDLVGTVTAEAARASGLLVGTPVFRGCGDGTAATVGAGVTHKGECYCCLGSSAWVACVDDSPLLDKEMRTFNLAGIQKGSVF
;
A
#
# COMPACT_ATOMS: atom_id res chain seq x y z
N MET A 1 -3.08 -9.01 32.36
CA MET A 1 -3.81 -8.06 31.50
C MET A 1 -3.78 -8.62 30.09
N ASN A 2 -4.89 -8.51 29.36
CA ASN A 2 -4.89 -8.91 27.96
C ASN A 2 -3.94 -7.99 27.17
N GLN A 3 -3.22 -8.55 26.22
CA GLN A 3 -2.43 -7.78 25.24
C GLN A 3 -3.16 -7.77 23.91
N TYR A 4 -3.03 -6.67 23.18
CA TYR A 4 -3.75 -6.45 21.94
C TYR A 4 -2.83 -6.06 20.78
N ILE A 5 -3.24 -6.47 19.58
CA ILE A 5 -2.70 -6.00 18.30
C ILE A 5 -3.77 -5.11 17.67
N LEU A 6 -3.39 -3.92 17.24
CA LEU A 6 -4.24 -3.00 16.51
C LEU A 6 -3.96 -3.14 15.02
N ALA A 7 -5.01 -3.45 14.26
CA ALA A 7 -4.95 -3.54 12.80
C ALA A 7 -5.83 -2.47 12.16
N HIS A 8 -5.30 -1.74 11.18
CA HIS A 8 -6.02 -0.79 10.35
C HIS A 8 -6.13 -1.32 8.91
N ASP A 9 -7.32 -1.28 8.35
CA ASP A 9 -7.58 -1.58 6.95
C ASP A 9 -8.07 -0.30 6.25
N LEU A 10 -7.18 0.31 5.48
CA LEU A 10 -7.41 1.57 4.76
C LEU A 10 -8.09 1.27 3.42
N GLY A 11 -9.40 1.09 3.45
CA GLY A 11 -10.22 0.86 2.26
C GLY A 11 -10.51 2.13 1.48
N THR A 12 -11.27 2.02 0.38
CA THR A 12 -11.63 3.18 -0.46
C THR A 12 -12.56 4.17 0.26
N SER A 13 -13.41 3.71 1.17
CA SER A 13 -14.44 4.56 1.81
C SER A 13 -14.18 4.89 3.26
N GLY A 14 -13.15 4.29 3.87
CA GLY A 14 -12.86 4.48 5.29
C GLY A 14 -11.81 3.53 5.83
N ASP A 15 -11.31 3.86 7.00
CA ASP A 15 -10.46 3.02 7.83
C ASP A 15 -11.31 2.07 8.67
N LYS A 16 -11.08 0.77 8.55
CA LYS A 16 -11.61 -0.24 9.45
C LYS A 16 -10.54 -0.62 10.45
N ALA A 17 -10.62 -0.04 11.64
CA ALA A 17 -9.73 -0.36 12.74
C ALA A 17 -10.27 -1.53 13.56
N THR A 18 -9.40 -2.46 13.91
CA THR A 18 -9.78 -3.67 14.67
C THR A 18 -8.74 -3.98 15.74
N LEU A 19 -9.21 -4.28 16.93
CA LEU A 19 -8.39 -4.71 18.06
C LEU A 19 -8.52 -6.22 18.22
N PHE A 20 -7.40 -6.93 18.12
CA PHE A 20 -7.32 -8.37 18.32
C PHE A 20 -6.54 -8.68 19.60
N THR A 21 -6.96 -9.70 20.33
CA THR A 21 -6.12 -10.32 21.35
C THR A 21 -4.97 -11.08 20.70
N THR A 22 -3.90 -11.37 21.44
CA THR A 22 -2.72 -12.09 20.92
C THR A 22 -2.98 -13.54 20.52
N ASP A 23 -4.09 -14.12 20.93
CA ASP A 23 -4.59 -15.44 20.50
C ASP A 23 -5.57 -15.37 19.29
N GLY A 24 -5.73 -14.17 18.69
CA GLY A 24 -6.45 -13.97 17.45
C GLY A 24 -7.96 -13.70 17.58
N HIS A 25 -8.47 -13.50 18.79
CA HIS A 25 -9.89 -13.15 18.98
C HIS A 25 -10.11 -11.66 18.71
N LEU A 26 -11.17 -11.35 17.97
CA LEU A 26 -11.64 -9.99 17.76
C LEU A 26 -12.25 -9.43 19.03
N GLU A 27 -11.65 -8.38 19.58
CA GLU A 27 -12.16 -7.69 20.77
C GLU A 27 -13.13 -6.56 20.40
N LYS A 28 -12.72 -5.70 19.46
CA LYS A 28 -13.50 -4.53 19.06
C LYS A 28 -13.15 -4.12 17.62
N SER A 29 -14.13 -3.57 16.90
CA SER A 29 -13.92 -3.02 15.56
C SER A 29 -14.69 -1.71 15.41
N VAL A 30 -14.08 -0.75 14.69
CA VAL A 30 -14.62 0.58 14.40
C VAL A 30 -14.37 0.92 12.94
N ILE A 31 -15.31 1.63 12.31
CA ILE A 31 -15.13 2.15 10.94
C ILE A 31 -15.17 3.67 11.00
N ALA A 32 -14.12 4.31 10.49
CA ALA A 32 -14.02 5.75 10.36
C ALA A 32 -13.96 6.14 8.88
N SER A 33 -15.05 6.67 8.35
CA SER A 33 -15.15 7.06 6.94
C SER A 33 -14.34 8.32 6.63
N TYR A 34 -13.90 8.44 5.36
CA TYR A 34 -13.30 9.62 4.75
C TYR A 34 -13.83 9.83 3.32
N PRO A 35 -13.79 11.07 2.83
CA PRO A 35 -14.35 11.39 1.52
C PRO A 35 -13.46 10.88 0.38
N THR A 36 -14.11 10.53 -0.73
CA THR A 36 -13.46 10.31 -2.03
C THR A 36 -13.99 11.35 -3.00
N ARG A 37 -13.09 12.04 -3.70
CA ARG A 37 -13.44 13.04 -4.71
C ARG A 37 -13.47 12.39 -6.07
N TYR A 38 -14.67 12.21 -6.63
CA TYR A 38 -14.88 11.77 -8.00
C TYR A 38 -15.09 13.00 -8.87
N GLN A 39 -14.17 13.19 -9.82
CA GLN A 39 -14.24 14.28 -10.78
C GLN A 39 -14.57 13.74 -12.19
N ALA A 40 -14.74 14.63 -13.16
CA ALA A 40 -14.92 14.23 -14.56
C ALA A 40 -13.70 13.42 -15.06
N GLU A 41 -13.90 12.62 -16.11
CA GLU A 41 -12.84 11.92 -16.84
C GLU A 41 -12.08 10.86 -16.03
N ASN A 42 -12.74 10.17 -15.11
CA ASN A 42 -12.12 9.11 -14.28
C ASN A 42 -11.00 9.61 -13.36
N HIS A 43 -11.06 10.85 -12.91
CA HIS A 43 -10.18 11.38 -11.88
C HIS A 43 -10.74 11.04 -10.51
N VAL A 44 -9.98 10.32 -9.70
CA VAL A 44 -10.40 9.88 -8.37
C VAL A 44 -9.30 10.14 -7.34
N GLU A 45 -9.59 11.03 -6.41
CA GLU A 45 -8.61 11.56 -5.46
C GLU A 45 -9.09 11.47 -4.01
N GLN A 46 -8.13 11.38 -3.10
CA GLN A 46 -8.35 11.47 -1.65
C GLN A 46 -7.26 12.33 -1.00
N GLU A 47 -7.62 13.00 0.10
CA GLU A 47 -6.64 13.72 0.92
C GLU A 47 -5.95 12.76 1.88
N PRO A 48 -4.62 12.60 1.84
CA PRO A 48 -3.92 11.74 2.77
C PRO A 48 -4.12 12.10 4.24
N GLU A 49 -4.35 13.38 4.55
CA GLU A 49 -4.64 13.82 5.91
C GLU A 49 -5.97 13.29 6.41
N ASP A 50 -6.99 13.17 5.56
CA ASP A 50 -8.28 12.58 5.94
C ASP A 50 -8.12 11.11 6.40
N TRP A 51 -7.19 10.37 5.80
CA TRP A 51 -6.86 9.01 6.23
C TRP A 51 -6.23 9.00 7.62
N TYR A 52 -5.25 9.90 7.85
CA TYR A 52 -4.57 9.99 9.14
C TYR A 52 -5.53 10.40 10.26
N GLU A 53 -6.40 11.36 9.99
CA GLU A 53 -7.45 11.77 10.94
C GLU A 53 -8.42 10.63 11.24
N ALA A 54 -8.82 9.84 10.23
CA ALA A 54 -9.68 8.67 10.42
C ALA A 54 -9.00 7.60 11.26
N VAL A 55 -7.73 7.28 10.99
CA VAL A 55 -6.92 6.35 11.80
C VAL A 55 -6.81 6.83 13.25
N CYS A 56 -6.53 8.10 13.46
CA CYS A 56 -6.46 8.67 14.82
C CYS A 56 -7.82 8.60 15.54
N ARG A 57 -8.92 8.86 14.82
CA ARG A 57 -10.28 8.83 15.38
C ARG A 57 -10.71 7.41 15.75
N SER A 58 -10.54 6.45 14.82
CA SER A 58 -10.89 5.04 15.05
C SER A 58 -10.05 4.43 16.18
N THR A 59 -8.75 4.76 16.24
CA THR A 59 -7.85 4.33 17.32
C THR A 59 -8.35 4.82 18.68
N ARG A 60 -8.65 6.12 18.84
CA ARG A 60 -9.17 6.66 20.09
C ARG A 60 -10.48 5.99 20.52
N GLU A 61 -11.36 5.70 19.57
CA GLU A 61 -12.61 5.02 19.83
C GLU A 61 -12.40 3.56 20.29
N LEU A 62 -11.48 2.83 19.63
CA LEU A 62 -11.09 1.48 20.04
C LEU A 62 -10.52 1.45 21.46
N LEU A 63 -9.70 2.42 21.81
CA LEU A 63 -9.04 2.51 23.11
C LEU A 63 -9.98 2.94 24.25
N THR A 64 -11.25 3.28 23.97
CA THR A 64 -12.21 3.60 25.03
C THR A 64 -12.41 2.40 25.97
N GLY A 65 -11.96 2.54 27.23
CA GLY A 65 -11.99 1.49 28.24
C GLY A 65 -10.84 0.46 28.13
N ILE A 66 -9.90 0.66 27.23
CA ILE A 66 -8.68 -0.16 27.07
C ILE A 66 -7.47 0.68 27.53
N ASP A 67 -6.59 0.06 28.32
CA ASP A 67 -5.30 0.67 28.65
C ASP A 67 -4.42 0.71 27.39
N PRO A 68 -3.98 1.88 26.91
CA PRO A 68 -3.09 1.96 25.74
C PRO A 68 -1.79 1.17 25.89
N ALA A 69 -1.33 0.91 27.11
CA ALA A 69 -0.17 0.06 27.40
C ALA A 69 -0.40 -1.41 27.03
N ALA A 70 -1.65 -1.82 26.88
CA ALA A 70 -1.98 -3.18 26.45
C ALA A 70 -1.84 -3.39 24.93
N VAL A 71 -1.70 -2.32 24.13
CA VAL A 71 -1.45 -2.42 22.68
C VAL A 71 0.04 -2.65 22.43
N ILE A 72 0.40 -3.86 22.03
CA ILE A 72 1.78 -4.30 21.84
C ILE A 72 2.31 -4.10 20.42
N GLY A 73 1.45 -3.76 19.48
CA GLY A 73 1.84 -3.50 18.09
C GLY A 73 0.68 -3.05 17.22
N ILE A 74 1.04 -2.35 16.13
CA ILE A 74 0.12 -1.82 15.12
C ILE A 74 0.57 -2.33 13.77
N SER A 75 -0.38 -2.77 12.92
CA SER A 75 -0.12 -3.14 11.54
C SER A 75 -1.24 -2.65 10.61
N PHE A 76 -0.99 -2.67 9.32
CA PHE A 76 -1.86 -2.07 8.32
C PHE A 76 -2.15 -3.02 7.16
N SER A 77 -3.35 -2.90 6.63
CA SER A 77 -3.75 -3.21 5.27
C SER A 77 -4.17 -1.91 4.59
N GLY A 78 -4.02 -1.81 3.28
CA GLY A 78 -4.48 -0.63 2.57
C GLY A 78 -4.65 -0.85 1.08
N HIS A 79 -5.51 -0.03 0.46
CA HIS A 79 -5.69 -0.07 -0.98
C HIS A 79 -4.37 0.21 -1.70
N MET A 80 -4.10 -0.58 -2.73
CA MET A 80 -2.87 -0.60 -3.50
C MET A 80 -2.91 0.38 -4.68
N MET A 81 -1.81 0.47 -5.45
CA MET A 81 -1.72 1.22 -6.71
C MET A 81 -2.01 2.72 -6.60
N GLY A 82 -2.03 3.26 -5.39
CA GLY A 82 -2.16 4.69 -5.15
C GLY A 82 -0.86 5.44 -5.46
N ALA A 83 -0.96 6.78 -5.51
CA ALA A 83 0.17 7.67 -5.60
C ALA A 83 0.03 8.81 -4.58
N VAL A 84 0.67 8.65 -3.44
CA VAL A 84 0.92 9.72 -2.46
C VAL A 84 2.30 10.28 -2.78
N LEU A 85 2.36 11.54 -3.15
CA LEU A 85 3.56 12.20 -3.62
C LEU A 85 4.09 13.18 -2.57
N LEU A 86 5.30 12.92 -2.08
CA LEU A 86 5.92 13.75 -1.05
C LEU A 86 7.02 14.64 -1.62
N GLY A 87 7.11 15.85 -1.10
CA GLY A 87 8.23 16.76 -1.30
C GLY A 87 9.48 16.35 -0.50
N ARG A 88 10.57 17.06 -0.69
CA ARG A 88 11.85 16.83 0.04
C ARG A 88 11.73 17.06 1.53
N ASP A 89 10.76 17.84 1.94
CA ASP A 89 10.43 18.14 3.33
C ASP A 89 9.46 17.10 3.96
N GLY A 90 9.08 16.05 3.19
CA GLY A 90 8.14 15.02 3.60
C GLY A 90 6.67 15.44 3.57
N GLN A 91 6.37 16.65 3.06
CA GLN A 91 4.99 17.13 2.96
C GLN A 91 4.31 16.56 1.71
N VAL A 92 3.02 16.30 1.81
CA VAL A 92 2.17 15.89 0.67
C VAL A 92 2.08 17.06 -0.33
N LEU A 93 2.39 16.78 -1.59
CA LEU A 93 2.41 17.80 -2.63
C LEU A 93 1.03 18.09 -3.24
N ARG A 94 0.14 17.12 -3.15
CA ARG A 94 -1.21 17.19 -3.72
C ARG A 94 -2.09 16.07 -3.16
N PRO A 95 -3.44 16.11 -3.37
CA PRO A 95 -4.31 14.97 -3.09
C PRO A 95 -3.81 13.69 -3.76
N ALA A 96 -3.90 12.56 -3.09
CA ALA A 96 -3.47 11.27 -3.62
C ALA A 96 -4.35 10.81 -4.78
N LEU A 97 -3.73 10.30 -5.84
CA LEU A 97 -4.41 9.58 -6.92
C LEU A 97 -4.61 8.14 -6.47
N ILE A 98 -5.84 7.71 -6.17
CA ILE A 98 -6.09 6.36 -5.65
C ILE A 98 -6.19 5.32 -6.78
N TRP A 99 -6.32 4.04 -6.43
CA TRP A 99 -6.37 2.93 -7.39
C TRP A 99 -7.41 3.08 -8.52
N ALA A 100 -8.54 3.72 -8.24
CA ALA A 100 -9.63 3.93 -9.20
C ALA A 100 -9.35 5.06 -10.22
N ASP A 101 -8.30 5.87 -10.00
CA ASP A 101 -7.91 6.95 -10.91
C ASP A 101 -7.27 6.37 -12.18
N GLN A 102 -7.79 6.77 -13.33
CA GLN A 102 -7.38 6.26 -14.64
C GLN A 102 -6.88 7.37 -15.60
N ARG A 103 -6.51 8.55 -15.07
CA ARG A 103 -6.09 9.69 -15.91
C ARG A 103 -4.79 9.47 -16.69
N ALA A 104 -3.90 8.59 -16.22
CA ALA A 104 -2.54 8.43 -16.72
C ALA A 104 -2.46 7.49 -17.96
N VAL A 105 -3.40 7.61 -18.90
CA VAL A 105 -3.44 6.75 -20.11
C VAL A 105 -2.24 7.01 -21.03
N GLU A 106 -1.91 8.28 -21.30
CA GLU A 106 -0.78 8.63 -22.15
C GLU A 106 0.56 8.16 -21.55
N GLN A 107 0.70 8.24 -20.22
CA GLN A 107 1.91 7.78 -19.53
C GLN A 107 2.01 6.25 -19.56
N ARG A 108 0.88 5.52 -19.42
CA ARG A 108 0.84 4.09 -19.65
C ARG A 108 1.31 3.74 -21.06
N ASP A 109 0.84 4.47 -22.09
CA ASP A 109 1.22 4.26 -23.47
C ASP A 109 2.70 4.58 -23.70
N ALA A 110 3.24 5.62 -23.05
CA ALA A 110 4.66 5.94 -23.08
C ALA A 110 5.52 4.83 -22.46
N ILE A 111 5.10 4.25 -21.33
CA ILE A 111 5.76 3.09 -20.70
C ILE A 111 5.76 1.91 -21.69
N SER A 112 4.63 1.59 -22.33
CA SER A 112 4.54 0.52 -23.32
C SER A 112 5.46 0.77 -24.53
N ALA A 113 5.58 2.02 -24.99
CA ALA A 113 6.44 2.38 -26.12
C ALA A 113 7.93 2.27 -25.79
N GLN A 114 8.35 2.57 -24.56
CA GLN A 114 9.76 2.58 -24.15
C GLN A 114 10.24 1.20 -23.66
N VAL A 115 9.42 0.50 -22.88
CA VAL A 115 9.78 -0.79 -22.26
C VAL A 115 9.26 -1.97 -23.07
N GLY A 116 8.11 -1.84 -23.71
CA GLY A 116 7.38 -2.93 -24.36
C GLY A 116 6.50 -3.71 -23.35
N ASP A 117 5.26 -4.04 -23.76
CA ASP A 117 4.29 -4.67 -22.85
C ASP A 117 4.74 -6.05 -22.35
N GLU A 118 5.36 -6.86 -23.20
CA GLU A 118 5.86 -8.19 -22.82
C GLU A 118 7.01 -8.08 -21.80
N GLN A 119 7.95 -7.15 -22.02
CA GLN A 119 9.07 -6.95 -21.12
C GLN A 119 8.59 -6.37 -19.78
N PHE A 120 7.69 -5.39 -19.82
CA PHE A 120 7.07 -4.86 -18.62
C PHE A 120 6.39 -5.96 -17.78
N TYR A 121 5.60 -6.82 -18.45
CA TYR A 121 4.94 -7.94 -17.79
C TYR A 121 5.93 -8.96 -17.20
N ARG A 122 7.04 -9.24 -17.90
CA ARG A 122 8.09 -10.13 -17.39
C ARG A 122 8.78 -9.59 -16.14
N ILE A 123 8.99 -8.27 -16.09
CA ILE A 123 9.60 -7.61 -14.93
C ILE A 123 8.61 -7.55 -13.77
N THR A 124 7.42 -7.02 -14.01
CA THR A 124 6.49 -6.65 -12.93
C THR A 124 5.50 -7.75 -12.54
N GLY A 125 5.32 -8.77 -13.38
CA GLY A 125 4.29 -9.80 -13.21
C GLY A 125 2.86 -9.32 -13.52
N THR A 126 2.68 -8.06 -13.94
CA THR A 126 1.36 -7.46 -14.20
C THR A 126 1.33 -6.76 -15.57
N ARG A 127 0.14 -6.62 -16.16
CA ARG A 127 -0.02 -5.80 -17.36
C ARG A 127 0.19 -4.33 -17.03
N ASN A 128 0.80 -3.60 -17.95
CA ASN A 128 0.88 -2.15 -17.86
C ASN A 128 -0.53 -1.50 -17.86
N ASN A 129 -0.76 -0.65 -16.87
CA ASN A 129 -2.08 -0.11 -16.59
C ASN A 129 -2.00 1.36 -16.14
N PRO A 130 -2.91 2.26 -16.57
CA PRO A 130 -2.90 3.66 -16.13
C PRO A 130 -3.16 3.86 -14.65
N THR A 131 -3.62 2.82 -13.93
CA THR A 131 -3.88 2.88 -12.49
C THR A 131 -2.64 2.66 -11.63
N THR A 132 -1.49 2.29 -12.21
CA THR A 132 -0.24 2.08 -11.45
C THR A 132 0.32 3.38 -10.88
N GLY A 133 1.00 3.30 -9.75
CA GLY A 133 1.66 4.45 -9.11
C GLY A 133 2.67 5.15 -10.03
N LEU A 134 3.42 4.37 -10.83
CA LEU A 134 4.40 4.88 -11.79
C LEU A 134 3.74 5.76 -12.88
N ALA A 135 2.67 5.28 -13.50
CA ALA A 135 1.95 6.04 -14.53
C ALA A 135 1.40 7.35 -13.95
N LYS A 136 0.84 7.31 -12.74
CA LYS A 136 0.34 8.49 -12.02
C LYS A 136 1.45 9.48 -11.66
N LEU A 137 2.60 8.98 -11.20
CA LEU A 137 3.78 9.81 -10.94
C LEU A 137 4.21 10.58 -12.19
N LEU A 138 4.32 9.88 -13.33
CA LEU A 138 4.67 10.49 -14.61
C LEU A 138 3.65 11.55 -15.02
N TRP A 139 2.35 11.23 -14.89
CA TRP A 139 1.28 12.17 -15.20
C TRP A 139 1.41 13.48 -14.40
N VAL A 140 1.65 13.37 -13.10
CA VAL A 140 1.81 14.56 -12.22
C VAL A 140 3.06 15.36 -12.60
N CYS A 141 4.17 14.69 -12.91
CA CYS A 141 5.39 15.36 -13.34
C CYS A 141 5.21 16.15 -14.64
N GLU A 142 4.43 15.62 -15.58
CA GLU A 142 4.21 16.21 -16.91
C GLU A 142 3.11 17.27 -16.89
N ASN A 143 1.98 17.02 -16.24
CA ASN A 143 0.80 17.87 -16.31
C ASN A 143 0.73 18.93 -15.21
N GLU A 144 1.25 18.63 -14.02
CA GLU A 144 1.26 19.59 -12.90
C GLU A 144 2.65 20.17 -12.64
N HIS A 145 3.66 19.69 -13.37
CA HIS A 145 5.06 20.14 -13.26
C HIS A 145 5.65 20.01 -11.85
N LEU A 146 5.08 19.14 -11.02
CA LEU A 146 5.62 18.82 -9.70
C LEU A 146 6.86 17.94 -9.83
N ARG A 147 7.71 17.98 -8.80
CA ARG A 147 8.93 17.15 -8.70
C ARG A 147 8.94 16.41 -7.38
N PRO A 148 8.18 15.30 -7.26
CA PRO A 148 8.13 14.53 -6.04
C PRO A 148 9.50 13.98 -5.65
N ALA A 149 9.78 13.99 -4.36
CA ALA A 149 10.96 13.34 -3.79
C ALA A 149 10.68 11.86 -3.48
N LYS A 150 9.41 11.53 -3.17
CA LYS A 150 8.97 10.16 -2.88
C LYS A 150 7.57 9.88 -3.44
N LEU A 151 7.40 8.65 -3.95
CA LEU A 151 6.12 8.00 -4.26
C LEU A 151 5.89 6.91 -3.21
N ILE A 152 4.78 6.98 -2.47
CA ILE A 152 4.38 5.97 -1.49
C ILE A 152 2.88 5.64 -1.61
N ASN A 153 2.42 4.60 -0.92
CA ASN A 153 1.01 4.21 -0.88
C ASN A 153 0.30 4.72 0.39
N CYS A 154 -1.01 4.50 0.51
CA CYS A 154 -1.83 5.03 1.60
C CYS A 154 -1.36 4.53 2.97
N LYS A 155 -1.15 3.20 3.16
CA LYS A 155 -0.68 2.67 4.44
C LYS A 155 0.74 3.13 4.80
N ASP A 156 1.60 3.33 3.79
CA ASP A 156 2.95 3.84 3.98
C ASP A 156 2.92 5.27 4.53
N TYR A 157 1.99 6.08 4.04
CA TYR A 157 1.76 7.43 4.57
C TYR A 157 1.34 7.38 6.04
N ILE A 158 0.45 6.46 6.44
CA ILE A 158 0.05 6.31 7.85
C ILE A 158 1.21 5.84 8.71
N ALA A 159 1.98 4.85 8.26
CA ALA A 159 3.17 4.40 8.97
C ALA A 159 4.19 5.54 9.16
N TYR A 160 4.42 6.33 8.10
CA TYR A 160 5.26 7.53 8.15
C TYR A 160 4.74 8.56 9.16
N ARG A 161 3.44 8.89 9.15
CA ARG A 161 2.83 9.85 10.09
C ARG A 161 2.92 9.39 11.55
N LEU A 162 2.89 8.09 11.79
CA LEU A 162 2.99 7.54 13.15
C LEU A 162 4.43 7.49 13.67
N THR A 163 5.40 7.25 12.78
CA THR A 163 6.80 6.94 13.17
C THR A 163 7.83 7.96 12.73
N GLY A 164 7.59 8.68 11.64
CA GLY A 164 8.59 9.50 10.94
C GLY A 164 9.42 8.72 9.91
N GLU A 165 9.24 7.40 9.79
CA GLU A 165 10.06 6.53 8.93
C GLU A 165 9.38 6.25 7.59
N LEU A 166 10.07 6.58 6.48
CA LEU A 166 9.59 6.36 5.11
C LEU A 166 10.04 4.98 4.60
N GLY A 167 9.12 4.29 3.96
CA GLY A 167 9.38 3.01 3.30
C GLY A 167 8.08 2.41 2.76
N THR A 168 8.18 1.28 2.07
CA THR A 168 7.03 0.49 1.59
C THR A 168 7.34 -0.99 1.73
N ASP A 169 6.30 -1.83 1.67
CA ASP A 169 6.51 -3.27 1.63
C ASP A 169 6.54 -3.80 0.19
N TYR A 170 6.99 -5.06 0.04
CA TYR A 170 7.09 -5.70 -1.27
C TYR A 170 5.74 -5.78 -1.99
N SER A 171 4.64 -6.01 -1.26
CA SER A 171 3.33 -6.15 -1.89
C SER A 171 2.84 -4.85 -2.53
N ASP A 172 2.91 -3.74 -1.81
CA ASP A 172 2.58 -2.42 -2.36
C ASP A 172 3.56 -1.98 -3.45
N ALA A 173 4.85 -2.26 -3.28
CA ALA A 173 5.86 -2.00 -4.29
C ALA A 173 5.52 -2.72 -5.62
N SER A 174 5.08 -3.98 -5.57
CA SER A 174 4.72 -4.76 -6.75
C SER A 174 3.52 -4.19 -7.52
N GLY A 175 2.61 -3.47 -6.84
CA GLY A 175 1.50 -2.76 -7.46
C GLY A 175 1.87 -1.42 -8.13
N THR A 176 3.10 -0.93 -7.94
CA THR A 176 3.50 0.40 -8.46
C THR A 176 3.73 0.44 -9.96
N GLY A 177 4.06 -0.69 -10.59
CA GLY A 177 4.53 -0.75 -11.98
C GLY A 177 6.02 -0.41 -12.17
N ALA A 178 6.79 -0.32 -11.07
CA ALA A 178 8.24 -0.05 -11.09
C ALA A 178 9.06 -1.11 -10.32
N PHE A 179 8.42 -2.17 -9.85
CA PHE A 179 9.05 -3.22 -9.06
C PHE A 179 9.37 -4.44 -9.92
N ASP A 180 10.61 -4.93 -9.84
CA ASP A 180 11.02 -6.20 -10.46
C ASP A 180 10.67 -7.36 -9.52
N LEU A 181 9.62 -8.07 -9.86
CA LEU A 181 9.11 -9.19 -9.07
C LEU A 181 10.07 -10.39 -9.03
N ASN A 182 11.01 -10.48 -9.98
CA ASN A 182 11.99 -11.56 -10.02
C ASN A 182 13.19 -11.28 -9.09
N GLN A 183 13.56 -10.01 -8.95
CA GLN A 183 14.67 -9.57 -8.09
C GLN A 183 14.22 -9.18 -6.67
N PHE A 184 12.91 -8.94 -6.49
CA PHE A 184 12.35 -8.32 -5.29
C PHE A 184 13.04 -6.99 -4.96
N ASP A 185 13.12 -6.13 -5.99
CA ASP A 185 13.71 -4.80 -5.92
C ASP A 185 13.09 -3.87 -6.96
N TRP A 186 13.37 -2.57 -6.87
CA TRP A 186 12.98 -1.62 -7.89
C TRP A 186 13.66 -1.91 -9.22
N SER A 187 12.92 -1.84 -10.32
CA SER A 187 13.45 -2.05 -11.66
C SER A 187 14.17 -0.81 -12.17
N ASP A 188 15.51 -0.85 -12.18
CA ASP A 188 16.30 0.23 -12.77
C ASP A 188 16.00 0.36 -14.28
N GLU A 189 15.74 -0.75 -14.99
CA GLU A 189 15.39 -0.76 -16.43
C GLU A 189 14.13 0.10 -16.69
N ILE A 190 13.05 -0.10 -15.92
CA ILE A 190 11.80 0.67 -16.09
C ILE A 190 12.01 2.13 -15.67
N LEU A 191 12.68 2.38 -14.55
CA LEU A 191 12.90 3.73 -14.04
C LEU A 191 13.78 4.55 -15.00
N GLU A 192 14.87 4.00 -15.51
CA GLU A 192 15.76 4.63 -16.46
C GLU A 192 15.08 4.90 -17.81
N ALA A 193 14.30 3.93 -18.32
CA ALA A 193 13.50 4.11 -19.53
C ALA A 193 12.53 5.30 -19.42
N MET A 194 12.01 5.56 -18.23
CA MET A 194 11.10 6.67 -17.96
C MET A 194 11.81 7.94 -17.46
N GLY A 195 13.14 7.97 -17.44
CA GLY A 195 13.94 9.13 -17.01
C GLY A 195 13.78 9.46 -15.52
N LEU A 196 13.40 8.49 -14.71
CA LEU A 196 13.20 8.64 -13.28
C LEU A 196 14.43 8.19 -12.49
N SER A 197 14.75 8.95 -11.44
CA SER A 197 15.74 8.52 -10.46
C SER A 197 15.13 7.48 -9.53
N ARG A 198 15.85 6.38 -9.25
CA ARG A 198 15.48 5.41 -8.21
C ARG A 198 15.23 6.07 -6.84
N ALA A 199 15.82 7.22 -6.58
CA ALA A 199 15.63 7.97 -5.33
C ALA A 199 14.17 8.40 -5.09
N VAL A 200 13.30 8.42 -6.12
CA VAL A 200 11.87 8.72 -5.94
C VAL A 200 11.12 7.54 -5.32
N MET A 201 11.66 6.35 -5.43
CA MET A 201 11.08 5.16 -4.79
C MET A 201 11.49 5.08 -3.33
N PRO A 202 10.59 4.60 -2.43
CA PRO A 202 10.89 4.41 -1.02
C PRO A 202 11.80 3.20 -0.79
N GLU A 203 12.31 3.06 0.44
CA GLU A 203 13.01 1.85 0.87
C GLU A 203 12.06 0.66 0.97
N LEU A 204 12.53 -0.52 0.58
CA LEU A 204 11.77 -1.77 0.57
C LEU A 204 11.98 -2.55 1.86
N GLN A 205 10.89 -3.06 2.42
CA GLN A 205 10.88 -3.87 3.63
C GLN A 205 9.93 -5.06 3.48
N ALA A 206 10.05 -6.07 4.35
CA ALA A 206 9.00 -7.07 4.46
C ALA A 206 7.77 -6.50 5.20
N SER A 207 6.59 -7.01 4.88
CA SER A 207 5.34 -6.55 5.52
C SER A 207 5.34 -6.77 7.04
N VAL A 208 6.14 -7.72 7.51
CA VAL A 208 6.27 -8.08 8.94
C VAL A 208 7.37 -7.29 9.67
N ASP A 209 8.12 -6.44 8.96
CA ASP A 209 9.22 -5.70 9.56
C ASP A 209 8.71 -4.57 10.46
N LEU A 210 9.46 -4.32 11.53
CA LEU A 210 9.26 -3.18 12.39
C LEU A 210 9.71 -1.90 11.64
N VAL A 211 8.77 -0.97 11.45
CA VAL A 211 9.06 0.35 10.84
C VAL A 211 9.75 1.27 11.85
N GLY A 212 9.22 1.29 13.06
CA GLY A 212 9.62 2.19 14.12
C GLY A 212 8.60 2.15 15.26
N THR A 213 8.50 3.24 15.99
CA THR A 213 7.57 3.35 17.11
C THR A 213 6.77 4.64 17.03
N VAL A 214 5.59 4.63 17.65
CA VAL A 214 4.71 5.80 17.73
C VAL A 214 5.44 6.97 18.37
N THR A 215 5.49 8.11 17.66
CA THR A 215 6.10 9.35 18.12
C THR A 215 5.24 10.06 19.16
N ALA A 216 5.80 11.06 19.85
CA ALA A 216 5.06 11.87 20.81
C ALA A 216 3.91 12.67 20.16
N GLU A 217 4.06 13.08 18.89
CA GLU A 217 3.02 13.78 18.14
C GLU A 217 1.87 12.81 17.79
N ALA A 218 2.20 11.67 17.23
CA ALA A 218 1.24 10.63 16.87
C ALA A 218 0.49 10.08 18.10
N ALA A 219 1.18 9.92 19.23
CA ALA A 219 0.57 9.50 20.49
C ALA A 219 -0.51 10.50 20.96
N ARG A 220 -0.24 11.80 20.90
CA ARG A 220 -1.23 12.84 21.23
C ARG A 220 -2.44 12.81 20.29
N ALA A 221 -2.21 12.55 19.00
CA ALA A 221 -3.27 12.51 18.01
C ALA A 221 -4.13 11.25 18.09
N SER A 222 -3.54 10.09 18.33
CA SER A 222 -4.20 8.78 18.28
C SER A 222 -4.67 8.23 19.64
N GLY A 223 -4.07 8.71 20.73
CA GLY A 223 -4.28 8.14 22.07
C GLY A 223 -3.43 6.91 22.40
N LEU A 224 -2.56 6.50 21.48
CA LEU A 224 -1.57 5.44 21.71
C LEU A 224 -0.45 5.90 22.64
N LEU A 225 0.31 4.98 23.18
CA LEU A 225 1.53 5.33 23.93
C LEU A 225 2.68 5.64 22.97
N VAL A 226 3.50 6.60 23.39
CA VAL A 226 4.83 6.82 22.77
C VAL A 226 5.62 5.52 22.89
N GLY A 227 6.24 5.09 21.80
CA GLY A 227 7.02 3.88 21.78
C GLY A 227 6.25 2.60 21.41
N THR A 228 4.93 2.66 21.18
CA THR A 228 4.18 1.50 20.66
C THR A 228 4.76 1.06 19.30
N PRO A 229 5.11 -0.23 19.11
CA PRO A 229 5.69 -0.72 17.87
C PRO A 229 4.74 -0.60 16.67
N VAL A 230 5.27 -0.19 15.53
CA VAL A 230 4.54 -0.03 14.26
C VAL A 230 5.19 -0.93 13.22
N PHE A 231 4.42 -1.86 12.66
CA PHE A 231 4.85 -2.80 11.62
C PHE A 231 4.42 -2.31 10.24
N ARG A 232 5.17 -2.69 9.19
CA ARG A 232 4.99 -2.19 7.83
C ARG A 232 3.60 -2.48 7.27
N GLY A 233 3.05 -3.66 7.50
CA GLY A 233 1.80 -4.09 6.89
C GLY A 233 1.94 -4.37 5.39
N CYS A 234 0.82 -4.67 4.73
CA CYS A 234 0.80 -5.05 3.31
C CYS A 234 -0.39 -4.44 2.57
N GLY A 235 -0.37 -4.51 1.25
CA GLY A 235 -1.51 -4.18 0.42
C GLY A 235 -2.72 -5.09 0.71
N ASP A 236 -3.94 -4.59 0.44
CA ASP A 236 -5.20 -5.27 0.75
C ASP A 236 -5.34 -6.65 0.09
N GLY A 237 -4.87 -6.81 -1.16
CA GLY A 237 -4.86 -8.11 -1.85
C GLY A 237 -3.98 -9.15 -1.14
N THR A 238 -2.79 -8.73 -0.68
CA THR A 238 -1.87 -9.58 0.09
C THR A 238 -2.46 -9.90 1.46
N ALA A 239 -3.02 -8.90 2.15
CA ALA A 239 -3.68 -9.08 3.44
C ALA A 239 -4.86 -10.06 3.35
N ALA A 240 -5.66 -9.97 2.29
CA ALA A 240 -6.77 -10.89 2.05
C ALA A 240 -6.27 -12.33 1.83
N THR A 241 -5.17 -12.52 1.10
CA THR A 241 -4.56 -13.83 0.85
C THR A 241 -4.09 -14.47 2.15
N VAL A 242 -3.31 -13.72 2.96
CA VAL A 242 -2.84 -14.18 4.27
C VAL A 242 -4.01 -14.42 5.23
N GLY A 243 -4.99 -13.52 5.24
CA GLY A 243 -6.20 -13.62 6.07
C GLY A 243 -7.07 -14.82 5.73
N ALA A 244 -7.03 -15.30 4.48
CA ALA A 244 -7.66 -16.55 4.06
C ALA A 244 -6.88 -17.81 4.49
N GLY A 245 -5.73 -17.66 5.16
CA GLY A 245 -4.86 -18.75 5.57
C GLY A 245 -3.99 -19.32 4.44
N VAL A 246 -3.91 -18.62 3.30
CA VAL A 246 -3.14 -19.04 2.12
C VAL A 246 -1.75 -18.39 2.20
N THR A 247 -0.79 -19.15 2.71
CA THR A 247 0.56 -18.64 3.03
C THR A 247 1.69 -19.52 2.50
N HIS A 248 1.37 -20.73 2.01
CA HIS A 248 2.36 -21.68 1.54
C HIS A 248 2.18 -21.94 0.04
N LYS A 249 3.29 -22.27 -0.60
CA LYS A 249 3.32 -22.64 -2.02
C LYS A 249 2.28 -23.70 -2.37
N GLY A 250 1.49 -23.41 -3.41
CA GLY A 250 0.45 -24.31 -3.94
C GLY A 250 -0.90 -24.17 -3.23
N GLU A 251 -1.00 -23.42 -2.14
CA GLU A 251 -2.28 -23.08 -1.54
C GLU A 251 -2.99 -22.02 -2.38
N CYS A 252 -4.32 -22.15 -2.50
CA CYS A 252 -5.13 -21.22 -3.27
C CYS A 252 -6.43 -20.91 -2.54
N TYR A 253 -6.99 -19.72 -2.81
CA TYR A 253 -8.36 -19.40 -2.40
C TYR A 253 -9.13 -18.71 -3.52
N CYS A 254 -10.44 -18.74 -3.43
CA CYS A 254 -11.34 -18.03 -4.32
C CYS A 254 -12.13 -16.99 -3.54
N CYS A 255 -12.11 -15.75 -4.02
CA CYS A 255 -12.95 -14.68 -3.50
C CYS A 255 -14.08 -14.42 -4.50
N LEU A 256 -15.32 -14.48 -4.00
CA LEU A 256 -16.54 -14.22 -4.79
C LEU A 256 -17.27 -13.03 -4.16
N GLY A 257 -17.33 -11.93 -4.87
CA GLY A 257 -18.01 -10.69 -4.47
C GLY A 257 -18.58 -9.98 -5.68
N SER A 258 -18.55 -8.66 -5.70
CA SER A 258 -18.86 -7.84 -6.89
C SER A 258 -17.86 -8.06 -8.02
N SER A 259 -16.65 -8.49 -7.67
CA SER A 259 -15.64 -9.08 -8.54
C SER A 259 -15.27 -10.47 -8.01
N ALA A 260 -14.59 -11.28 -8.83
CA ALA A 260 -14.13 -12.61 -8.44
C ALA A 260 -12.68 -12.80 -8.86
N TRP A 261 -11.89 -13.42 -7.99
CA TRP A 261 -10.51 -13.81 -8.30
C TRP A 261 -10.15 -15.13 -7.63
N VAL A 262 -9.16 -15.80 -8.20
CA VAL A 262 -8.47 -16.93 -7.58
C VAL A 262 -7.04 -16.50 -7.36
N ALA A 263 -6.55 -16.56 -6.13
CA ALA A 263 -5.17 -16.31 -5.79
C ALA A 263 -4.50 -17.59 -5.30
N CYS A 264 -3.28 -17.83 -5.78
CA CYS A 264 -2.44 -18.96 -5.40
C CYS A 264 -1.05 -18.47 -5.02
N VAL A 265 -0.47 -19.04 -3.96
CA VAL A 265 0.90 -18.72 -3.54
C VAL A 265 1.91 -19.59 -4.27
N ASP A 266 2.97 -18.97 -4.79
CA ASP A 266 4.14 -19.64 -5.37
C ASP A 266 5.45 -18.92 -4.97
N ASP A 267 6.59 -19.52 -5.30
CA ASP A 267 7.94 -18.96 -5.09
C ASP A 267 8.42 -18.11 -6.28
N SER A 268 7.67 -18.11 -7.37
CA SER A 268 7.97 -17.38 -8.61
C SER A 268 6.70 -16.91 -9.32
N PRO A 269 6.78 -15.81 -10.08
CA PRO A 269 5.63 -15.33 -10.83
C PRO A 269 5.13 -16.36 -11.85
N LEU A 270 3.82 -16.58 -11.89
CA LEU A 270 3.17 -17.34 -12.96
C LEU A 270 2.94 -16.42 -14.16
N LEU A 271 3.85 -16.46 -15.11
CA LEU A 271 3.76 -15.64 -16.32
C LEU A 271 3.05 -16.40 -17.45
N ASP A 272 1.89 -15.88 -17.84
CA ASP A 272 1.11 -16.42 -18.95
C ASP A 272 1.48 -15.72 -20.27
N LYS A 273 1.53 -16.48 -21.38
CA LYS A 273 1.91 -15.96 -22.69
C LYS A 273 0.97 -14.87 -23.23
N GLU A 274 -0.30 -14.87 -22.79
CA GLU A 274 -1.27 -13.84 -23.14
C GLU A 274 -1.41 -12.77 -22.05
N MET A 275 -0.48 -12.77 -21.07
CA MET A 275 -0.42 -11.82 -19.96
C MET A 275 -1.75 -11.72 -19.18
N ARG A 276 -2.41 -12.85 -18.92
CA ARG A 276 -3.70 -12.88 -18.22
C ARG A 276 -3.58 -12.95 -16.72
N THR A 277 -2.44 -13.42 -16.20
CA THR A 277 -2.20 -13.49 -14.76
C THR A 277 -1.75 -12.14 -14.22
N PHE A 278 -2.10 -11.92 -12.97
CA PHE A 278 -1.73 -10.72 -12.20
C PHE A 278 -0.95 -11.20 -10.98
N ASN A 279 0.34 -10.94 -10.94
CA ASN A 279 1.21 -11.43 -9.89
C ASN A 279 1.60 -10.29 -8.96
N LEU A 280 1.52 -10.50 -7.66
CA LEU A 280 1.95 -9.57 -6.62
C LEU A 280 2.94 -10.25 -5.68
N ALA A 281 3.80 -9.45 -5.07
CA ALA A 281 4.67 -9.94 -4.01
C ALA A 281 3.87 -10.27 -2.75
N GLY A 282 4.25 -11.34 -2.08
CA GLY A 282 3.74 -11.71 -0.76
C GLY A 282 4.34 -10.85 0.35
N ILE A 283 4.06 -11.26 1.60
CA ILE A 283 4.49 -10.52 2.80
C ILE A 283 6.01 -10.56 3.05
N GLN A 284 6.72 -11.44 2.39
CA GLN A 284 8.16 -11.64 2.51
C GLN A 284 8.81 -11.82 1.16
N LYS A 285 10.11 -11.55 1.08
CA LYS A 285 10.90 -11.76 -0.13
C LYS A 285 10.84 -13.23 -0.57
N GLY A 286 10.60 -13.45 -1.89
CA GLY A 286 10.54 -14.79 -2.49
C GLY A 286 9.17 -15.46 -2.40
N SER A 287 8.13 -14.77 -1.96
CA SER A 287 6.73 -15.22 -2.03
C SER A 287 5.95 -14.35 -3.01
N VAL A 288 5.18 -14.99 -3.89
CA VAL A 288 4.36 -14.37 -4.94
C VAL A 288 2.98 -15.00 -4.93
N PHE A 289 1.95 -14.26 -5.29
CA PHE A 289 0.60 -14.79 -5.51
C PHE A 289 -0.12 -14.07 -6.67
#